data_fbe063ffa1f60b3e94f8a6567f685a62
#
_entry.id   fbe063ffa1f60b3e94f8a6567f685a62
#
_cell.length_a   1.000
_cell.length_b   1.000
_cell.length_c   1.000
_cell.angle_alpha   90.00
_cell.angle_beta   90.00
_cell.angle_gamma   90.00
#
_symmetry.space_group_name_H-M   'P 1'
#
loop_
_entity.id
_entity.type
_entity.pdbx_description
1 polymer ?
#
loop_
_entity_poly.entity_id
_entity_poly.type
_entity_poly.pdbx_seq_one_letter_code
_entity_poly.pdbx_strand_id
1 'polypeptide(L)'
;MLQAERDDWNVSYELGDTWKNARKIKLKNSSLFKIDILVYPEFSFKNVIITQIYQILFDLSPAIEISLWKGMKATAQVKIPVYNDGYGAREGKVHSGFLTLSQRFRLPYNVFGKFSVGYFSGNRYGADVDFFRPFKDERFSLLARIGYTGAGRWDGFRFQYDPSLWRMTWSLGGNFYWPRFNTLFTLKAEQYLLKEKGGRFEMIRHFRYCSIGFYAMKAEHAKANGGFRFQVALPPYKYKRRGHIPRVNTSTNMGIAYNAVSYTHLRAHETLRH
;
A
#
# COMPACT_ATOMS: atom_id res chain seq x y z
N MET A 1 6.37 -22.86 36.39
CA MET A 1 7.27 -23.10 35.25
C MET A 1 7.80 -21.78 34.57
N LEU A 2 7.08 -20.69 34.61
CA LEU A 2 7.55 -19.41 34.05
C LEU A 2 8.51 -18.59 34.95
N GLN A 3 8.68 -18.94 36.18
CA GLN A 3 9.54 -18.21 37.13
C GLN A 3 10.99 -18.71 37.11
N ALA A 4 11.20 -19.98 36.77
CA ALA A 4 12.55 -20.58 36.67
C ALA A 4 13.35 -20.10 35.46
N GLU A 5 12.68 -19.69 34.36
CA GLU A 5 13.35 -19.15 33.17
C GLU A 5 13.80 -17.69 33.32
N ARG A 6 13.30 -16.96 34.33
CA ARG A 6 13.68 -15.53 34.55
C ARG A 6 15.02 -15.38 35.28
N ASP A 7 15.43 -16.35 36.02
CA ASP A 7 16.62 -16.24 36.86
C ASP A 7 17.94 -16.57 36.13
N ASP A 8 17.85 -17.13 34.91
CA ASP A 8 19.02 -17.46 34.09
C ASP A 8 19.46 -16.35 33.12
N TRP A 9 18.74 -15.20 33.09
CA TRP A 9 19.06 -14.09 32.21
C TRP A 9 19.95 -13.06 32.91
N ASN A 10 21.26 -13.15 32.69
CA ASN A 10 22.21 -12.13 33.12
C ASN A 10 22.23 -11.01 32.08
N VAL A 11 21.49 -9.93 32.30
CA VAL A 11 21.46 -8.75 31.41
C VAL A 11 22.62 -7.83 31.78
N SER A 12 23.64 -7.81 30.96
CA SER A 12 24.76 -6.86 31.06
C SER A 12 24.61 -5.76 30.01
N TYR A 13 24.78 -4.52 30.42
CA TYR A 13 24.87 -3.34 29.52
C TYR A 13 26.28 -3.12 28.96
N GLU A 14 27.27 -3.89 29.43
CA GLU A 14 28.63 -3.81 28.93
C GLU A 14 28.75 -4.59 27.62
N LEU A 15 28.69 -3.88 26.51
CA LEU A 15 28.76 -4.47 25.16
C LEU A 15 30.19 -4.81 24.74
N GLY A 16 31.23 -4.21 25.37
CA GLY A 16 32.65 -4.48 25.10
C GLY A 16 32.95 -4.66 23.60
N ASP A 17 33.73 -5.69 23.28
CA ASP A 17 34.04 -6.07 21.89
C ASP A 17 32.92 -6.84 21.17
N THR A 18 31.86 -7.22 21.89
CA THR A 18 30.73 -7.98 21.34
C THR A 18 30.08 -7.20 20.18
N TRP A 19 29.96 -5.90 20.29
CA TRP A 19 29.43 -5.04 19.23
C TRP A 19 30.30 -5.01 17.97
N LYS A 20 31.64 -4.97 18.15
CA LYS A 20 32.60 -5.03 17.03
C LYS A 20 32.51 -6.38 16.32
N ASN A 21 32.37 -7.46 17.09
CA ASN A 21 32.22 -8.81 16.57
C ASN A 21 30.86 -9.02 15.86
N ALA A 22 29.78 -8.51 16.44
CA ALA A 22 28.46 -8.54 15.83
C ALA A 22 28.41 -7.85 14.45
N ARG A 23 29.15 -6.75 14.26
CA ARG A 23 29.26 -6.07 12.96
C ARG A 23 29.99 -6.89 11.89
N LYS A 24 30.90 -7.80 12.29
CA LYS A 24 31.63 -8.68 11.37
C LYS A 24 30.84 -9.91 10.93
N ILE A 25 29.75 -10.23 11.63
CA ILE A 25 28.91 -11.38 11.31
C ILE A 25 28.13 -11.08 10.02
N LYS A 26 28.37 -11.89 9.00
CA LYS A 26 27.56 -11.84 7.77
C LYS A 26 26.13 -12.27 8.08
N LEU A 27 25.15 -11.45 7.69
CA LEU A 27 23.73 -11.77 7.82
C LEU A 27 23.41 -13.04 7.02
N LYS A 28 23.09 -14.13 7.69
CA LYS A 28 22.72 -15.42 7.04
C LYS A 28 21.37 -15.34 6.29
N ASN A 29 20.50 -14.37 6.64
CA ASN A 29 19.15 -14.23 6.11
C ASN A 29 19.01 -13.01 5.19
N SER A 30 19.98 -12.76 4.32
CA SER A 30 19.87 -11.72 3.30
C SER A 30 18.72 -12.03 2.35
N SER A 31 17.86 -11.04 2.07
CA SER A 31 16.81 -11.10 1.03
C SER A 31 17.30 -10.60 -0.32
N LEU A 32 18.54 -10.18 -0.46
CA LEU A 32 19.10 -9.64 -1.70
C LEU A 32 19.05 -10.66 -2.82
N PHE A 33 18.57 -10.22 -3.98
CA PHE A 33 18.38 -11.00 -5.21
C PHE A 33 17.52 -12.27 -5.03
N LYS A 34 16.69 -12.29 -3.99
CA LYS A 34 15.74 -13.37 -3.76
C LYS A 34 14.37 -12.97 -4.23
N ILE A 35 13.72 -13.89 -4.92
CA ILE A 35 12.41 -13.68 -5.49
C ILE A 35 11.34 -14.09 -4.48
N ASP A 36 10.39 -13.21 -4.25
CA ASP A 36 9.13 -13.49 -3.57
C ASP A 36 7.99 -13.34 -4.57
N ILE A 37 7.09 -14.29 -4.59
CA ILE A 37 5.86 -14.24 -5.36
C ILE A 37 4.72 -14.00 -4.37
N LEU A 38 4.06 -12.86 -4.50
CA LEU A 38 2.91 -12.50 -3.68
C LEU A 38 1.65 -12.57 -4.51
N VAL A 39 0.67 -13.32 -4.05
CA VAL A 39 -0.63 -13.42 -4.72
C VAL A 39 -1.62 -12.52 -3.99
N TYR A 40 -2.16 -11.52 -4.71
CA TYR A 40 -3.15 -10.58 -4.21
C TYR A 40 -4.53 -10.98 -4.71
N PRO A 41 -5.42 -11.50 -3.87
CA PRO A 41 -6.84 -11.55 -4.22
C PRO A 41 -7.41 -10.14 -4.13
N GLU A 42 -7.83 -9.58 -5.25
CA GLU A 42 -8.39 -8.23 -5.35
C GLU A 42 -9.87 -8.31 -5.65
N PHE A 43 -10.68 -7.72 -4.80
CA PHE A 43 -12.11 -7.63 -4.97
C PHE A 43 -12.52 -6.19 -5.16
N SER A 44 -13.19 -5.89 -6.28
CA SER A 44 -13.70 -4.57 -6.60
C SER A 44 -15.21 -4.62 -6.73
N PHE A 45 -15.86 -3.66 -6.12
CA PHE A 45 -17.32 -3.56 -6.09
C PHE A 45 -17.74 -2.13 -6.40
N LYS A 46 -18.64 -1.96 -7.34
CA LYS A 46 -19.25 -0.67 -7.70
C LYS A 46 -20.75 -0.81 -7.67
N ASN A 47 -21.42 0.24 -7.21
CA ASN A 47 -22.86 0.41 -7.31
C ASN A 47 -23.15 1.44 -8.42
N VAL A 48 -23.90 1.05 -9.44
CA VAL A 48 -24.27 1.88 -10.59
C VAL A 48 -25.78 1.89 -10.70
N ILE A 49 -26.40 3.04 -10.48
CA ILE A 49 -27.84 3.19 -10.20
C ILE A 49 -28.75 2.93 -11.41
N ILE A 50 -28.26 3.00 -12.66
CA ILE A 50 -29.15 3.12 -13.82
C ILE A 50 -29.30 1.84 -14.65
N THR A 51 -28.23 1.07 -14.84
CA THR A 51 -28.26 -0.10 -15.76
C THR A 51 -27.98 -1.43 -15.08
N GLN A 52 -27.17 -1.43 -14.05
CA GLN A 52 -26.79 -2.59 -13.27
C GLN A 52 -26.53 -2.16 -11.83
N ILE A 53 -27.31 -2.68 -10.88
CA ILE A 53 -27.25 -2.22 -9.48
C ILE A 53 -25.88 -2.48 -8.88
N TYR A 54 -25.27 -3.62 -9.22
CA TYR A 54 -23.96 -4.02 -8.71
C TYR A 54 -23.06 -4.47 -9.86
N GLN A 55 -21.82 -3.98 -9.82
CA GLN A 55 -20.74 -4.48 -10.68
C GLN A 55 -19.68 -5.11 -9.80
N ILE A 56 -19.26 -6.31 -10.14
CA ILE A 56 -18.30 -7.09 -9.37
C ILE A 56 -17.13 -7.50 -10.25
N LEU A 57 -15.92 -7.26 -9.76
CA LEU A 57 -14.69 -7.76 -10.37
C LEU A 57 -13.88 -8.47 -9.31
N PHE A 58 -13.49 -9.69 -9.58
CA PHE A 58 -12.56 -10.45 -8.76
C PHE A 58 -11.34 -10.83 -9.59
N ASP A 59 -10.18 -10.31 -9.18
CA ASP A 59 -8.90 -10.55 -9.80
C ASP A 59 -8.00 -11.39 -8.87
N LEU A 60 -7.28 -12.32 -9.44
CA LEU A 60 -6.12 -12.93 -8.81
C LEU A 60 -4.88 -12.29 -9.40
N SER A 61 -4.15 -11.53 -8.59
CA SER A 61 -3.07 -10.67 -9.05
C SER A 61 -1.71 -11.11 -8.49
N PRO A 62 -1.03 -12.10 -9.11
CA PRO A 62 0.32 -12.47 -8.71
C PRO A 62 1.30 -11.34 -9.00
N ALA A 63 2.17 -11.04 -8.03
CA ALA A 63 3.26 -10.08 -8.15
C ALA A 63 4.59 -10.74 -7.80
N ILE A 64 5.60 -10.47 -8.60
CA ILE A 64 6.98 -10.86 -8.37
C ILE A 64 7.70 -9.69 -7.71
N GLU A 65 8.32 -9.94 -6.57
CA GLU A 65 9.10 -8.97 -5.82
C GLU A 65 10.56 -9.41 -5.72
N ILE A 66 11.48 -8.52 -6.05
CA ILE A 66 12.92 -8.75 -5.98
C ILE A 66 13.57 -7.61 -5.22
N SER A 67 14.34 -7.93 -4.17
CA SER A 67 15.18 -6.95 -3.47
C SER A 67 16.54 -6.88 -4.15
N LEU A 68 16.85 -5.74 -4.79
CA LEU A 68 18.09 -5.56 -5.55
C LEU A 68 19.27 -5.20 -4.65
N TRP A 69 19.07 -4.21 -3.78
CA TRP A 69 20.02 -3.81 -2.74
C TRP A 69 19.29 -3.30 -1.50
N LYS A 70 20.04 -2.80 -0.53
CA LYS A 70 19.47 -2.37 0.75
C LYS A 70 18.46 -1.23 0.55
N GLY A 71 17.19 -1.51 0.83
CA GLY A 71 16.08 -0.58 0.67
C GLY A 71 15.46 -0.53 -0.72
N MET A 72 16.08 -1.15 -1.75
CA MET A 72 15.58 -1.16 -3.12
C MET A 72 14.77 -2.42 -3.40
N LYS A 73 13.60 -2.24 -3.99
CA LYS A 73 12.69 -3.31 -4.37
C LYS A 73 12.13 -3.05 -5.77
N ALA A 74 12.22 -4.05 -6.64
CA ALA A 74 11.48 -4.11 -7.89
C ALA A 74 10.26 -4.99 -7.70
N THR A 75 9.12 -4.56 -8.23
CA THR A 75 7.86 -5.32 -8.15
C THR A 75 7.17 -5.28 -9.51
N ALA A 76 6.74 -6.45 -9.98
CA ALA A 76 5.96 -6.60 -11.21
C ALA A 76 4.72 -7.44 -10.92
N GLN A 77 3.54 -6.95 -11.27
CA GLN A 77 2.25 -7.61 -11.05
C GLN A 77 1.55 -7.88 -12.39
N VAL A 78 0.87 -8.99 -12.44
CA VAL A 78 -0.07 -9.34 -13.51
C VAL A 78 -1.44 -9.48 -12.91
N LYS A 79 -2.47 -8.93 -13.55
CA LYS A 79 -3.87 -9.08 -13.15
C LYS A 79 -4.52 -10.16 -13.99
N ILE A 80 -5.09 -11.15 -13.32
CA ILE A 80 -5.79 -12.27 -13.92
C ILE A 80 -7.25 -12.20 -13.44
N PRO A 81 -8.18 -11.74 -14.29
CA PRO A 81 -9.58 -11.66 -13.91
C PRO A 81 -10.15 -13.07 -13.82
N VAL A 82 -10.73 -13.38 -12.67
CA VAL A 82 -11.41 -14.65 -12.38
C VAL A 82 -12.91 -14.50 -12.60
N TYR A 83 -13.45 -13.35 -12.21
CA TYR A 83 -14.86 -13.03 -12.37
C TYR A 83 -15.02 -11.55 -12.73
N ASN A 84 -15.78 -11.27 -13.80
CA ASN A 84 -16.06 -9.91 -14.24
C ASN A 84 -17.53 -9.77 -14.59
N ASP A 85 -18.25 -8.99 -13.81
CA ASP A 85 -19.63 -8.63 -14.06
C ASP A 85 -19.74 -7.09 -14.11
N GLY A 86 -19.86 -6.57 -15.33
CA GLY A 86 -20.11 -5.16 -15.59
C GLY A 86 -18.91 -4.22 -15.63
N TYR A 87 -17.66 -4.67 -15.40
CA TYR A 87 -16.46 -3.82 -15.45
C TYR A 87 -15.92 -3.57 -16.87
N GLY A 88 -16.51 -4.21 -17.88
CA GLY A 88 -16.15 -4.04 -19.28
C GLY A 88 -15.17 -5.11 -19.80
N ALA A 89 -15.09 -5.24 -21.12
CA ALA A 89 -14.35 -6.31 -21.79
C ALA A 89 -12.83 -6.26 -21.54
N ARG A 90 -12.27 -5.07 -21.27
CA ARG A 90 -10.84 -4.91 -21.00
C ARG A 90 -10.43 -5.48 -19.65
N GLU A 91 -11.21 -5.19 -18.62
CA GLU A 91 -10.95 -5.72 -17.26
C GLU A 91 -11.18 -7.24 -17.18
N GLY A 92 -11.84 -7.83 -18.18
CA GLY A 92 -11.98 -9.28 -18.35
C GLY A 92 -10.80 -9.98 -19.03
N LYS A 93 -9.74 -9.24 -19.42
CA LYS A 93 -8.54 -9.81 -20.04
C LYS A 93 -7.35 -9.75 -19.08
N VAL A 94 -6.46 -10.73 -19.19
CA VAL A 94 -5.18 -10.70 -18.48
C VAL A 94 -4.39 -9.48 -18.95
N HIS A 95 -3.95 -8.66 -17.99
CA HIS A 95 -3.18 -7.45 -18.29
C HIS A 95 -2.14 -7.18 -17.20
N SER A 96 -1.16 -6.32 -17.54
CA SER A 96 -0.15 -5.88 -16.56
C SER A 96 -0.81 -5.06 -15.46
N GLY A 97 -0.52 -5.42 -14.23
CA GLY A 97 -0.86 -4.63 -13.05
C GLY A 97 0.14 -3.51 -12.82
N PHE A 98 0.68 -3.38 -11.63
CA PHE A 98 1.74 -2.41 -11.38
C PHE A 98 3.14 -2.96 -11.72
N LEU A 99 4.01 -2.07 -12.19
CA LEU A 99 5.42 -2.33 -12.44
C LEU A 99 6.22 -1.19 -11.81
N THR A 100 6.83 -1.42 -10.65
CA THR A 100 7.44 -0.36 -9.86
C THR A 100 8.82 -0.71 -9.36
N LEU A 101 9.67 0.31 -9.31
CA LEU A 101 10.96 0.29 -8.65
C LEU A 101 10.90 1.26 -7.48
N SER A 102 11.16 0.79 -6.26
CA SER A 102 11.04 1.62 -5.06
C SER A 102 12.28 1.54 -4.19
N GLN A 103 12.76 2.69 -3.73
CA GLN A 103 13.87 2.84 -2.80
C GLN A 103 13.37 3.39 -1.48
N ARG A 104 13.61 2.67 -0.39
CA ARG A 104 13.38 3.16 0.98
C ARG A 104 14.66 3.69 1.55
N PHE A 105 14.58 4.81 2.26
CA PHE A 105 15.70 5.47 2.91
C PHE A 105 15.26 6.05 4.26
N ARG A 106 16.22 6.27 5.12
CA ARG A 106 16.01 6.91 6.43
C ARG A 106 16.82 8.17 6.48
N LEU A 107 16.15 9.29 6.76
CA LEU A 107 16.74 10.60 6.98
C LEU A 107 16.95 10.84 8.49
N PRO A 108 17.72 11.87 8.87
CA PRO A 108 17.80 12.34 10.26
C PRO A 108 16.41 12.63 10.85
N TYR A 109 16.32 12.75 12.17
CA TYR A 109 15.09 13.01 12.92
C TYR A 109 13.97 11.96 12.76
N ASN A 110 14.34 10.69 12.50
CA ASN A 110 13.41 9.56 12.31
C ASN A 110 12.42 9.76 11.14
N VAL A 111 12.82 10.47 10.13
CA VAL A 111 12.04 10.57 8.89
C VAL A 111 12.36 9.38 8.00
N PHE A 112 11.32 8.64 7.63
CA PHE A 112 11.40 7.54 6.67
C PHE A 112 10.89 8.03 5.33
N GLY A 113 11.66 7.81 4.27
CA GLY A 113 11.29 8.15 2.92
C GLY A 113 11.18 6.91 2.04
N LYS A 114 10.31 6.99 1.05
CA LYS A 114 10.18 6.01 0.00
C LYS A 114 10.02 6.74 -1.32
N PHE A 115 10.95 6.54 -2.23
CA PHE A 115 10.85 6.98 -3.62
C PHE A 115 10.40 5.80 -4.48
N SER A 116 9.44 6.01 -5.37
CA SER A 116 8.94 4.99 -6.27
C SER A 116 8.83 5.55 -7.68
N VAL A 117 9.20 4.76 -8.67
CA VAL A 117 9.05 5.08 -10.09
C VAL A 117 8.49 3.87 -10.81
N GLY A 118 7.67 4.12 -11.82
CA GLY A 118 7.12 3.05 -12.65
C GLY A 118 5.66 3.26 -13.02
N TYR A 119 4.99 2.15 -13.28
CA TYR A 119 3.57 2.08 -13.55
C TYR A 119 2.83 1.68 -12.27
N PHE A 120 1.89 2.51 -11.87
CA PHE A 120 1.11 2.34 -10.65
C PHE A 120 -0.31 1.84 -10.97
N SER A 121 -1.03 1.39 -9.95
CA SER A 121 -2.46 1.14 -10.07
C SER A 121 -3.22 2.41 -10.50
N GLY A 122 -4.42 2.26 -11.07
CA GLY A 122 -5.23 3.40 -11.52
C GLY A 122 -4.79 4.02 -12.85
N ASN A 123 -4.09 3.26 -13.70
CA ASN A 123 -3.67 3.70 -15.03
C ASN A 123 -2.76 4.94 -14.99
N ARG A 124 -1.82 4.97 -14.06
CA ARG A 124 -0.85 6.05 -13.89
C ARG A 124 0.58 5.52 -13.96
N TYR A 125 1.48 6.31 -14.57
CA TYR A 125 2.92 6.05 -14.59
C TYR A 125 3.66 7.32 -14.20
N GLY A 126 4.86 7.18 -13.62
CA GLY A 126 5.65 8.34 -13.21
C GLY A 126 6.46 8.09 -11.97
N ALA A 127 6.58 9.12 -11.13
CA ALA A 127 7.35 9.09 -9.89
C ALA A 127 6.50 9.55 -8.71
N ASP A 128 6.81 9.00 -7.53
CA ASP A 128 6.11 9.26 -6.29
C ASP A 128 7.10 9.22 -5.12
N VAL A 129 6.96 10.12 -4.18
CA VAL A 129 7.78 10.20 -2.97
C VAL A 129 6.87 10.28 -1.76
N ASP A 130 7.05 9.35 -0.84
CA ASP A 130 6.36 9.30 0.44
C ASP A 130 7.32 9.61 1.58
N PHE A 131 6.89 10.41 2.55
CA PHE A 131 7.59 10.64 3.81
C PHE A 131 6.68 10.29 4.98
N PHE A 132 7.28 9.66 5.97
CA PHE A 132 6.64 9.26 7.21
C PHE A 132 7.54 9.61 8.39
N ARG A 133 7.00 10.29 9.40
CA ARG A 133 7.71 10.64 10.63
C ARG A 133 6.90 10.28 11.85
N PRO A 134 7.23 9.21 12.60
CA PRO A 134 6.64 8.94 13.90
C PRO A 134 7.24 9.85 14.97
N PHE A 135 6.42 10.26 15.94
CA PHE A 135 6.88 10.93 17.14
C PHE A 135 7.29 9.92 18.22
N LYS A 136 7.91 10.41 19.30
CA LYS A 136 8.50 9.55 20.35
C LYS A 136 7.48 8.64 21.05
N ASP A 137 6.25 9.08 21.22
CA ASP A 137 5.17 8.31 21.87
C ASP A 137 4.47 7.34 20.89
N GLU A 138 4.89 7.31 19.61
CA GLU A 138 4.33 6.47 18.54
C GLU A 138 2.81 6.66 18.29
N ARG A 139 2.13 7.50 19.07
CA ARG A 139 0.71 7.79 18.88
C ARG A 139 0.46 8.76 17.74
N PHE A 140 1.41 9.68 17.55
CA PHE A 140 1.34 10.68 16.49
C PHE A 140 2.36 10.39 15.41
N SER A 141 1.95 10.57 14.16
CA SER A 141 2.88 10.54 13.02
C SER A 141 2.46 11.53 11.95
N LEU A 142 3.44 12.07 11.24
CA LEU A 142 3.22 12.93 10.10
C LEU A 142 3.41 12.15 8.80
N LEU A 143 2.60 12.49 7.82
CA LEU A 143 2.61 11.93 6.48
C LEU A 143 2.76 13.06 5.47
N ALA A 144 3.63 12.89 4.50
CA ALA A 144 3.70 13.78 3.35
C ALA A 144 3.95 12.94 2.11
N ARG A 145 3.30 13.28 1.01
CA ARG A 145 3.45 12.61 -0.27
C ARG A 145 3.42 13.61 -1.40
N ILE A 146 4.26 13.38 -2.40
CA ILE A 146 4.29 14.15 -3.64
C ILE A 146 4.41 13.15 -4.78
N GLY A 147 3.48 13.23 -5.75
CA GLY A 147 3.48 12.41 -6.94
C GLY A 147 3.47 13.27 -8.20
N TYR A 148 4.26 12.89 -9.20
CA TYR A 148 4.23 13.46 -10.54
C TYR A 148 4.02 12.33 -11.53
N THR A 149 2.79 12.25 -12.08
CA THR A 149 2.38 11.09 -12.85
C THR A 149 1.60 11.47 -14.10
N GLY A 150 1.82 10.71 -15.20
CA GLY A 150 1.07 10.76 -16.44
C GLY A 150 -0.04 9.71 -16.51
N ALA A 151 -0.97 9.87 -17.43
CA ALA A 151 -1.97 8.85 -17.72
C ALA A 151 -1.36 7.80 -18.67
N GLY A 152 -1.49 6.53 -18.31
CA GLY A 152 -1.05 5.41 -19.13
C GLY A 152 -1.82 4.15 -18.74
N ARG A 153 -2.05 3.28 -19.70
CA ARG A 153 -2.79 2.04 -19.49
C ARG A 153 -2.19 0.89 -20.27
N TRP A 154 -2.33 -0.29 -19.73
CA TRP A 154 -2.02 -1.51 -20.43
C TRP A 154 -3.28 -2.09 -21.10
N ASP A 155 -3.17 -2.47 -22.37
CA ASP A 155 -4.15 -3.29 -23.07
C ASP A 155 -3.47 -4.63 -23.36
N GLY A 156 -3.76 -5.64 -22.54
CA GLY A 156 -2.91 -6.81 -22.42
C GLY A 156 -1.50 -6.43 -21.98
N PHE A 157 -0.52 -6.64 -22.84
CA PHE A 157 0.90 -6.27 -22.60
C PHE A 157 1.37 -5.09 -23.44
N ARG A 158 0.47 -4.39 -24.14
CA ARG A 158 0.77 -3.18 -24.91
C ARG A 158 0.49 -1.94 -24.08
N PHE A 159 1.52 -1.15 -23.84
CA PHE A 159 1.41 0.11 -23.09
C PHE A 159 0.95 1.26 -24.00
N GLN A 160 -0.10 1.94 -23.59
CA GLN A 160 -0.64 3.15 -24.22
C GLN A 160 -0.53 4.29 -23.22
N TYR A 161 0.03 5.42 -23.63
CA TYR A 161 0.21 6.58 -22.78
C TYR A 161 -0.24 7.87 -23.47
N ASP A 162 -0.64 8.85 -22.67
CA ASP A 162 -0.97 10.18 -23.13
C ASP A 162 0.03 11.19 -22.53
N PRO A 163 0.95 11.74 -23.34
CA PRO A 163 1.96 12.67 -22.85
C PRO A 163 1.38 14.01 -22.37
N SER A 164 0.15 14.36 -22.74
CA SER A 164 -0.49 15.63 -22.35
C SER A 164 -1.09 15.61 -20.93
N LEU A 165 -1.26 14.43 -20.34
CA LEU A 165 -1.99 14.24 -19.08
C LEU A 165 -1.10 14.05 -17.84
N TRP A 166 0.05 14.73 -17.80
CA TRP A 166 0.86 14.78 -16.60
C TRP A 166 0.24 15.64 -15.52
N ARG A 167 0.22 15.15 -14.29
CA ARG A 167 -0.36 15.84 -13.13
C ARG A 167 0.50 15.67 -11.91
N MET A 168 0.63 16.77 -11.16
CA MET A 168 1.22 16.76 -9.84
C MET A 168 0.11 16.57 -8.81
N THR A 169 0.35 15.68 -7.85
CA THR A 169 -0.50 15.44 -6.70
C THR A 169 0.33 15.55 -5.43
N TRP A 170 -0.26 16.02 -4.35
CA TRP A 170 0.38 16.05 -3.06
C TRP A 170 -0.63 15.75 -1.95
N SER A 171 -0.13 15.22 -0.86
CA SER A 171 -0.89 15.10 0.37
C SER A 171 -0.01 15.38 1.58
N LEU A 172 -0.56 16.08 2.55
CA LEU A 172 0.05 16.35 3.85
C LEU A 172 -0.94 15.99 4.93
N GLY A 173 -0.52 15.24 5.93
CA GLY A 173 -1.44 14.79 6.95
C GLY A 173 -0.77 14.33 8.23
N GLY A 174 -1.62 13.96 9.17
CA GLY A 174 -1.23 13.40 10.44
C GLY A 174 -2.09 12.21 10.81
N ASN A 175 -1.47 11.29 11.52
CA ASN A 175 -2.15 10.17 12.15
C ASN A 175 -2.14 10.35 13.65
N PHE A 176 -3.24 9.96 14.29
CA PHE A 176 -3.35 9.76 15.72
C PHE A 176 -3.84 8.35 16.00
N TYR A 177 -3.04 7.56 16.72
CA TYR A 177 -3.40 6.22 17.16
C TYR A 177 -3.90 6.25 18.60
N TRP A 178 -5.11 5.74 18.81
CA TRP A 178 -5.74 5.61 20.14
C TRP A 178 -5.65 4.18 20.64
N PRO A 179 -4.66 3.83 21.51
CA PRO A 179 -4.38 2.45 21.90
C PRO A 179 -5.55 1.74 22.60
N ARG A 180 -6.29 2.47 23.45
CA ARG A 180 -7.41 1.89 24.22
C ARG A 180 -8.46 1.22 23.34
N PHE A 181 -8.71 1.78 22.16
CA PHE A 181 -9.72 1.27 21.22
C PHE A 181 -9.10 0.68 19.96
N ASN A 182 -7.76 0.58 19.90
CA ASN A 182 -7.02 0.14 18.73
C ASN A 182 -7.49 0.85 17.44
N THR A 183 -7.65 2.17 17.53
CA THR A 183 -8.24 3.00 16.47
C THR A 183 -7.24 4.02 15.97
N LEU A 184 -7.07 4.06 14.67
CA LEU A 184 -6.22 5.01 13.94
C LEU A 184 -7.11 6.09 13.32
N PHE A 185 -6.83 7.35 13.65
CA PHE A 185 -7.42 8.51 13.00
C PHE A 185 -6.39 9.13 12.07
N THR A 186 -6.81 9.48 10.87
CA THR A 186 -5.96 10.12 9.87
C THR A 186 -6.66 11.36 9.34
N LEU A 187 -5.99 12.50 9.36
CA LEU A 187 -6.45 13.74 8.73
C LEU A 187 -5.44 14.15 7.68
N LYS A 188 -5.90 14.42 6.45
CA LYS A 188 -5.06 14.83 5.33
C LYS A 188 -5.64 16.01 4.58
N ALA A 189 -4.78 16.91 4.17
CA ALA A 189 -5.04 17.85 3.08
C ALA A 189 -4.40 17.28 1.81
N GLU A 190 -5.15 17.23 0.72
CA GLU A 190 -4.74 16.55 -0.51
C GLU A 190 -5.05 17.41 -1.74
N GLN A 191 -4.17 17.35 -2.73
CA GLN A 191 -4.46 17.83 -4.07
C GLN A 191 -4.62 16.63 -5.00
N TYR A 192 -5.77 16.57 -5.63
CA TYR A 192 -6.15 15.49 -6.52
C TYR A 192 -5.66 15.70 -7.96
N LEU A 193 -5.82 14.68 -8.79
CA LEU A 193 -5.38 14.69 -10.19
C LEU A 193 -5.97 15.83 -11.04
N LEU A 194 -7.16 16.30 -10.74
CA LEU A 194 -7.82 17.43 -11.42
C LEU A 194 -7.40 18.79 -10.87
N LYS A 195 -6.33 18.85 -10.07
CA LYS A 195 -5.83 20.04 -9.35
C LYS A 195 -6.77 20.57 -8.26
N GLU A 196 -7.87 19.90 -7.99
CA GLU A 196 -8.74 20.21 -6.87
C GLU A 196 -8.05 19.93 -5.55
N LYS A 197 -8.22 20.80 -4.59
CA LYS A 197 -7.74 20.64 -3.23
C LYS A 197 -8.88 20.18 -2.32
N GLY A 198 -8.57 19.41 -1.32
CA GLY A 198 -9.58 18.92 -0.39
C GLY A 198 -8.99 18.39 0.89
N GLY A 199 -9.89 18.09 1.81
CA GLY A 199 -9.59 17.43 3.07
C GLY A 199 -10.16 16.02 3.11
N ARG A 200 -9.44 15.12 3.75
CA ARG A 200 -9.86 13.74 3.97
C ARG A 200 -9.62 13.36 5.42
N PHE A 201 -10.65 12.83 6.03
CA PHE A 201 -10.62 12.22 7.36
C PHE A 201 -10.85 10.72 7.23
N GLU A 202 -10.07 9.93 7.92
CA GLU A 202 -10.26 8.48 8.02
C GLU A 202 -10.20 8.05 9.50
N MET A 203 -11.05 7.09 9.85
CA MET A 203 -11.05 6.41 11.12
C MET A 203 -11.02 4.91 10.85
N ILE A 204 -9.98 4.22 11.32
CA ILE A 204 -9.83 2.77 11.12
C ILE A 204 -9.69 2.11 12.49
N ARG A 205 -10.58 1.21 12.82
CA ARG A 205 -10.49 0.36 14.00
C ARG A 205 -9.94 -1.00 13.62
N HIS A 206 -8.86 -1.41 14.29
CA HIS A 206 -8.22 -2.68 14.10
C HIS A 206 -8.74 -3.71 15.11
N PHE A 207 -9.11 -4.87 14.60
CA PHE A 207 -9.45 -6.06 15.37
C PHE A 207 -8.36 -7.11 15.11
N ARG A 208 -8.45 -8.26 15.80
CA ARG A 208 -7.42 -9.31 15.68
C ARG A 208 -7.21 -9.81 14.25
N TYR A 209 -8.28 -9.98 13.48
CA TYR A 209 -8.25 -10.56 12.14
C TYR A 209 -8.92 -9.69 11.07
N CYS A 210 -9.45 -8.56 11.45
CA CYS A 210 -10.06 -7.63 10.51
C CYS A 210 -9.85 -6.18 10.94
N SER A 211 -10.07 -5.27 10.02
CA SER A 211 -10.16 -3.84 10.30
C SER A 211 -11.36 -3.23 9.59
N ILE A 212 -12.01 -2.30 10.26
CA ILE A 212 -13.15 -1.57 9.72
C ILE A 212 -12.78 -0.09 9.74
N GLY A 213 -12.94 0.57 8.62
CA GLY A 213 -12.65 1.99 8.48
C GLY A 213 -13.80 2.75 7.87
N PHE A 214 -13.93 3.99 8.29
CA PHE A 214 -14.81 4.98 7.69
C PHE A 214 -13.96 6.14 7.20
N TYR A 215 -14.34 6.75 6.10
CA TYR A 215 -13.72 7.97 5.64
C TYR A 215 -14.77 8.97 5.20
N ALA A 216 -14.40 10.22 5.34
CA ALA A 216 -15.13 11.37 4.81
C ALA A 216 -14.13 12.27 4.08
N MET A 217 -14.54 12.80 2.94
CA MET A 217 -13.71 13.71 2.16
C MET A 217 -14.56 14.81 1.54
N LYS A 218 -13.94 15.96 1.36
CA LYS A 218 -14.53 17.10 0.66
C LYS A 218 -13.46 17.76 -0.19
N ALA A 219 -13.72 17.91 -1.48
CA ALA A 219 -12.91 18.70 -2.38
C ALA A 219 -13.59 20.06 -2.63
N GLU A 220 -12.81 21.00 -3.15
CA GLU A 220 -13.19 22.42 -3.30
C GLU A 220 -14.49 22.59 -4.09
N HIS A 221 -14.66 21.88 -5.20
CA HIS A 221 -15.82 21.95 -6.09
C HIS A 221 -16.75 20.75 -6.00
N ALA A 222 -16.50 19.81 -5.10
CA ALA A 222 -17.30 18.61 -4.94
C ALA A 222 -18.14 18.65 -3.64
N LYS A 223 -19.28 17.96 -3.66
CA LYS A 223 -20.04 17.70 -2.44
C LYS A 223 -19.22 16.76 -1.53
N ALA A 224 -19.44 16.86 -0.22
CA ALA A 224 -18.84 15.94 0.74
C ALA A 224 -19.21 14.48 0.37
N ASN A 225 -18.22 13.61 0.40
CA ASN A 225 -18.37 12.19 0.11
C ASN A 225 -17.78 11.37 1.24
N GLY A 226 -18.27 10.16 1.42
CA GLY A 226 -17.77 9.25 2.44
C GLY A 226 -17.99 7.80 2.04
N GLY A 227 -17.38 6.92 2.79
CA GLY A 227 -17.53 5.50 2.56
C GLY A 227 -16.92 4.70 3.70
N PHE A 228 -16.94 3.39 3.53
CA PHE A 228 -16.33 2.48 4.49
C PHE A 228 -15.34 1.54 3.79
N ARG A 229 -14.42 1.03 4.60
CA ARG A 229 -13.42 0.04 4.21
C ARG A 229 -13.49 -1.12 5.18
N PHE A 230 -13.48 -2.31 4.64
CA PHE A 230 -13.37 -3.53 5.41
C PHE A 230 -12.18 -4.33 4.91
N GLN A 231 -11.34 -4.81 5.83
CA GLN A 231 -10.20 -5.66 5.50
C GLN A 231 -10.17 -6.87 6.41
N VAL A 232 -9.88 -8.02 5.85
CA VAL A 232 -9.66 -9.28 6.57
C VAL A 232 -8.20 -9.67 6.44
N ALA A 233 -7.58 -10.04 7.54
CA ALA A 233 -6.25 -10.61 7.52
C ALA A 233 -6.28 -12.00 6.89
N LEU A 234 -5.44 -12.22 5.89
CA LEU A 234 -5.24 -13.54 5.34
C LEU A 234 -4.25 -14.32 6.22
N PRO A 235 -4.43 -15.63 6.40
CA PRO A 235 -3.53 -16.44 7.22
C PRO A 235 -2.09 -16.32 6.71
N PRO A 236 -1.13 -15.91 7.54
CA PRO A 236 0.25 -15.81 7.11
C PRO A 236 0.84 -17.22 6.94
N TYR A 237 1.22 -17.57 5.74
CA TYR A 237 2.05 -18.73 5.51
C TYR A 237 3.49 -18.42 5.94
N LYS A 238 3.89 -18.89 7.13
CA LYS A 238 5.24 -18.75 7.64
C LYS A 238 6.04 -19.97 7.26
N TYR A 239 6.70 -19.99 6.13
CA TYR A 239 7.74 -20.96 5.89
C TYR A 239 9.10 -20.32 5.63
N LYS A 240 10.15 -21.00 6.08
CA LYS A 240 11.52 -20.51 5.92
C LYS A 240 11.89 -20.53 4.44
N ARG A 241 12.48 -19.46 3.96
CA ARG A 241 13.09 -19.43 2.65
C ARG A 241 14.26 -20.42 2.60
N ARG A 242 14.29 -21.29 1.62
CA ARG A 242 15.39 -22.23 1.37
C ARG A 242 16.30 -21.68 0.27
N GLY A 243 17.41 -21.08 0.64
CA GLY A 243 18.38 -20.54 -0.31
C GLY A 243 17.77 -19.50 -1.27
N HIS A 244 17.88 -19.71 -2.58
CA HIS A 244 17.36 -18.85 -3.64
C HIS A 244 16.02 -19.33 -4.21
N ILE A 245 15.43 -20.39 -3.65
CA ILE A 245 14.13 -20.89 -4.12
C ILE A 245 13.08 -19.78 -3.96
N PRO A 246 12.30 -19.45 -4.99
CA PRO A 246 11.21 -18.48 -4.90
C PRO A 246 10.21 -18.88 -3.82
N ARG A 247 9.79 -17.90 -3.03
CA ARG A 247 8.79 -18.11 -2.00
C ARG A 247 7.45 -17.59 -2.50
N VAL A 248 6.42 -18.41 -2.44
CA VAL A 248 5.05 -18.03 -2.79
C VAL A 248 4.28 -17.76 -1.51
N ASN A 249 3.70 -16.58 -1.39
CA ASN A 249 2.86 -16.16 -0.27
C ASN A 249 1.59 -15.48 -0.79
N THR A 250 0.57 -15.43 0.04
CA THR A 250 -0.56 -14.54 -0.17
C THR A 250 -0.24 -13.13 0.35
N SER A 251 -0.96 -12.13 -0.12
CA SER A 251 -0.97 -10.81 0.53
C SER A 251 -1.41 -10.94 1.99
N THR A 252 -0.97 -10.02 2.83
CA THR A 252 -1.33 -10.04 4.26
C THR A 252 -2.79 -9.75 4.53
N ASN A 253 -3.44 -9.02 3.65
CA ASN A 253 -4.83 -8.59 3.79
C ASN A 253 -5.57 -8.68 2.45
N MET A 254 -6.84 -9.00 2.53
CA MET A 254 -7.81 -8.80 1.46
C MET A 254 -8.85 -7.80 1.94
N GLY A 255 -9.18 -6.80 1.14
CA GLY A 255 -10.11 -5.76 1.55
C GLY A 255 -11.11 -5.36 0.49
N ILE A 256 -12.24 -4.87 0.96
CA ILE A 256 -13.30 -4.24 0.16
C ILE A 256 -13.42 -2.81 0.63
N ALA A 257 -13.44 -1.87 -0.30
CA ALA A 257 -13.78 -0.49 -0.03
C ALA A 257 -15.07 -0.14 -0.76
N TYR A 258 -16.06 0.31 -0.01
CA TYR A 258 -17.27 0.88 -0.57
C TYR A 258 -17.14 2.40 -0.57
N ASN A 259 -17.33 2.99 -1.73
CA ASN A 259 -17.36 4.44 -1.89
C ASN A 259 -18.80 4.83 -2.20
N ALA A 260 -19.40 5.68 -1.38
CA ALA A 260 -20.65 6.33 -1.75
C ALA A 260 -20.37 7.25 -2.94
N VAL A 261 -20.99 6.95 -4.07
CA VAL A 261 -20.68 7.59 -5.35
C VAL A 261 -21.37 8.94 -5.46
N SER A 262 -20.59 10.03 -5.48
CA SER A 262 -20.99 11.25 -6.17
C SER A 262 -20.42 11.16 -7.60
N TYR A 263 -21.28 11.17 -8.58
CA TYR A 263 -21.02 10.79 -9.98
C TYR A 263 -19.90 11.57 -10.73
N THR A 264 -19.38 12.66 -10.17
CA THR A 264 -18.53 13.58 -10.92
C THR A 264 -17.02 13.42 -10.73
N HIS A 265 -16.53 12.68 -9.69
CA HIS A 265 -15.10 12.74 -9.34
C HIS A 265 -14.41 11.41 -9.04
N LEU A 266 -15.06 10.27 -9.19
CA LEU A 266 -14.53 8.97 -8.74
C LEU A 266 -13.29 8.47 -9.47
N ARG A 267 -13.04 8.91 -10.69
CA ARG A 267 -11.81 8.56 -11.43
C ARG A 267 -10.57 9.33 -10.95
N ALA A 268 -10.76 10.43 -10.21
CA ALA A 268 -9.67 11.26 -9.73
C ALA A 268 -9.08 10.79 -8.38
N HIS A 269 -9.79 9.91 -7.66
CA HIS A 269 -9.45 9.53 -6.29
C HIS A 269 -8.78 8.16 -6.15
N GLU A 270 -8.47 7.48 -7.24
CA GLU A 270 -7.61 6.30 -7.17
C GLU A 270 -6.19 6.74 -6.85
N THR A 271 -5.99 7.15 -5.62
CA THR A 271 -4.65 7.31 -5.06
C THR A 271 -3.93 5.97 -5.13
N LEU A 272 -2.72 6.00 -5.62
CA LEU A 272 -1.77 4.92 -5.62
C LEU A 272 -1.83 4.13 -4.30
N ARG A 273 -2.42 2.95 -4.34
CA ARG A 273 -2.43 2.04 -3.19
C ARG A 273 -1.17 1.19 -3.25
N HIS A 274 -0.22 1.54 -2.41
CA HIS A 274 0.92 0.66 -2.08
C HIS A 274 1.28 0.83 -0.61
#